data_00347e791979b05125393f97e181fdde
#
_entry.id   00347e791979b05125393f97e181fdde
#
_cell.length_a   1.000
_cell.length_b   1.000
_cell.length_c   1.000
_cell.angle_alpha   90.00
_cell.angle_beta   90.00
_cell.angle_gamma   90.00
#
_symmetry.space_group_name_H-M   'P 1'
#
loop_
_entity.id
_entity.type
_entity.pdbx_description
1 polymer ?
#
loop_
_entity_poly.entity_id
_entity_poly.type
_entity_poly.pdbx_seq_one_letter_code
_entity_poly.pdbx_strand_id
1 'polypeptide(L)'
;TARSRGLGDVYKRQPLMTKNDFKVIKNGNMDNSQTCLAIGPGTGLGFSVLRYVGNVPYVYPTELGNARSYNDHLSNLFEIDNCENFIVLEDYLSGTGIKKIYAEKSGQNLTTEEIVSGYLDDDLAKFILNNFVVALNNILQDLALTFNAKGGIFFAGSLMRTISEMNSINYIKEEFNKHSSKAHSNILKDISINLINKEHTPLYGNLNYSVIRRLHE
;
A
#
# COMPACT_ATOMS: atom_id res chain seq x y z
N THR A 1 12.79 -13.06 -0.05
CA THR A 1 11.94 -13.56 -1.15
C THR A 1 10.51 -13.95 -0.74
N ALA A 2 10.20 -14.06 0.55
CA ALA A 2 8.87 -14.49 1.02
C ALA A 2 7.83 -13.35 1.14
N ARG A 3 8.25 -12.08 1.19
CA ARG A 3 7.37 -10.95 1.53
C ARG A 3 6.44 -10.51 0.39
N SER A 4 6.92 -10.43 -0.84
CA SER A 4 6.10 -10.05 -1.99
C SER A 4 5.17 -11.18 -2.45
N ARG A 5 5.52 -12.44 -2.20
CA ARG A 5 4.69 -13.60 -2.55
C ARG A 5 3.34 -13.59 -1.83
N GLY A 6 3.30 -13.15 -0.56
CA GLY A 6 2.06 -13.11 0.22
C GLY A 6 1.01 -12.14 -0.33
N LEU A 7 1.42 -11.01 -0.93
CA LEU A 7 0.50 -10.05 -1.54
C LEU A 7 -0.03 -10.53 -2.90
N GLY A 8 0.79 -11.21 -3.70
CA GLY A 8 0.33 -11.91 -4.89
C GLY A 8 -0.80 -12.89 -4.60
N ASP A 9 -0.73 -13.57 -3.46
CA ASP A 9 -1.75 -14.50 -3.00
C ASP A 9 -3.05 -13.81 -2.58
N VAL A 10 -3.03 -12.56 -2.14
CA VAL A 10 -4.23 -11.78 -1.83
C VAL A 10 -5.11 -11.58 -3.07
N TYR A 11 -4.51 -11.35 -4.24
CA TYR A 11 -5.25 -11.08 -5.47
C TYR A 11 -5.81 -12.32 -6.17
N LYS A 12 -5.16 -13.44 -6.05
CA LYS A 12 -5.68 -14.70 -6.60
C LYS A 12 -7.07 -15.05 -6.07
N ARG A 13 -7.64 -14.22 -5.20
CA ARG A 13 -8.88 -14.42 -4.46
C ARG A 13 -10.04 -13.54 -4.84
N GLN A 14 -9.87 -12.57 -5.71
CA GLN A 14 -10.99 -11.69 -6.08
C GLN A 14 -12.32 -12.45 -6.31
N PRO A 15 -12.34 -13.65 -6.90
CA PRO A 15 -13.59 -14.43 -7.02
C PRO A 15 -14.21 -14.89 -5.69
N LEU A 16 -13.40 -14.95 -4.60
CA LEU A 16 -13.85 -15.38 -3.27
C LEU A 16 -14.07 -14.21 -2.29
N MET A 17 -13.86 -12.98 -2.74
CA MET A 17 -14.09 -11.78 -1.96
C MET A 17 -15.45 -11.18 -2.29
N THR A 18 -16.23 -10.90 -1.26
CA THR A 18 -17.49 -10.18 -1.36
C THR A 18 -17.28 -8.69 -1.10
N LYS A 19 -18.26 -7.86 -1.41
CA LYS A 19 -18.20 -6.41 -1.10
C LYS A 19 -17.96 -6.13 0.40
N ASN A 20 -18.36 -7.04 1.26
CA ASN A 20 -18.19 -6.92 2.72
C ASN A 20 -16.75 -7.15 3.19
N ASP A 21 -15.91 -7.74 2.35
CA ASP A 21 -14.50 -7.98 2.66
C ASP A 21 -13.62 -6.73 2.44
N PHE A 22 -14.20 -5.62 1.94
CA PHE A 22 -13.50 -4.39 1.62
C PHE A 22 -14.10 -3.18 2.35
N LYS A 23 -13.22 -2.30 2.84
CA LYS A 23 -13.55 -0.93 3.23
C LYS A 23 -13.10 0.01 2.12
N VAL A 24 -14.01 0.79 1.57
CA VAL A 24 -13.68 1.79 0.55
C VAL A 24 -12.99 2.97 1.23
N ILE A 25 -11.73 3.26 0.84
CA ILE A 25 -10.99 4.45 1.26
C ILE A 25 -11.33 5.61 0.32
N LYS A 26 -11.29 5.38 -0.99
CA LYS A 26 -11.63 6.35 -2.03
C LYS A 26 -12.50 5.70 -3.10
N ASN A 27 -13.61 6.35 -3.43
CA ASN A 27 -14.48 5.90 -4.52
C ASN A 27 -13.81 6.08 -5.89
N GLY A 28 -14.17 5.21 -6.82
CA GLY A 28 -13.80 5.23 -8.22
C GLY A 28 -14.63 4.27 -9.04
N ASN A 29 -14.36 4.18 -10.34
CA ASN A 29 -15.02 3.25 -11.26
C ASN A 29 -14.16 2.00 -11.41
N MET A 30 -14.40 0.98 -10.57
CA MET A 30 -13.60 -0.24 -10.60
C MET A 30 -14.01 -1.13 -11.80
N ASP A 31 -13.04 -1.41 -12.66
CA ASP A 31 -13.17 -2.38 -13.76
C ASP A 31 -12.34 -3.63 -13.44
N ASN A 32 -13.00 -4.70 -13.05
CA ASN A 32 -12.37 -5.95 -12.64
C ASN A 32 -11.58 -6.65 -13.76
N SER A 33 -11.74 -6.24 -15.01
CA SER A 33 -10.97 -6.76 -16.15
C SER A 33 -9.62 -6.07 -16.33
N GLN A 34 -9.40 -4.96 -15.63
CA GLN A 34 -8.23 -4.12 -15.75
C GLN A 34 -7.17 -4.44 -14.67
N THR A 35 -6.03 -3.79 -14.79
CA THR A 35 -4.92 -3.95 -13.85
C THR A 35 -5.31 -3.48 -12.45
N CYS A 36 -5.04 -4.31 -11.45
CA CYS A 36 -5.17 -3.98 -10.03
C CYS A 36 -3.80 -3.93 -9.35
N LEU A 37 -3.67 -3.11 -8.33
CA LEU A 37 -2.48 -3.04 -7.49
C LEU A 37 -2.80 -3.48 -6.06
N ALA A 38 -1.91 -4.26 -5.43
CA ALA A 38 -1.92 -4.49 -3.99
C ALA A 38 -0.67 -3.92 -3.36
N ILE A 39 -0.87 -3.23 -2.28
CA ILE A 39 0.20 -2.71 -1.46
C ILE A 39 -0.07 -3.04 0.01
N GLY A 40 0.96 -3.53 0.69
CA GLY A 40 0.87 -3.94 2.09
C GLY A 40 2.11 -3.51 2.85
N PRO A 41 2.09 -2.31 3.43
CA PRO A 41 3.07 -1.95 4.43
C PRO A 41 2.86 -2.84 5.66
N GLY A 42 3.89 -3.59 5.99
CA GLY A 42 3.94 -4.46 7.16
C GLY A 42 5.31 -4.32 7.81
N THR A 43 5.97 -5.43 8.17
CA THR A 43 7.39 -5.39 8.60
C THR A 43 8.29 -4.83 7.49
N GLY A 44 7.97 -5.10 6.21
CA GLY A 44 8.54 -4.48 5.03
C GLY A 44 7.42 -3.90 4.16
N LEU A 45 7.72 -3.49 2.91
CA LEU A 45 6.77 -2.99 1.94
C LEU A 45 6.53 -4.04 0.85
N GLY A 46 5.39 -4.71 0.91
CA GLY A 46 4.95 -5.62 -0.14
C GLY A 46 4.17 -4.87 -1.24
N PHE A 47 4.43 -5.23 -2.50
CA PHE A 47 3.71 -4.72 -3.65
C PHE A 47 3.52 -5.81 -4.70
N SER A 48 2.37 -5.84 -5.34
CA SER A 48 2.12 -6.73 -6.47
C SER A 48 1.12 -6.13 -7.45
N VAL A 49 1.23 -6.56 -8.71
CA VAL A 49 0.36 -6.16 -9.80
C VAL A 49 -0.43 -7.38 -10.26
N LEU A 50 -1.75 -7.26 -10.33
CA LEU A 50 -2.62 -8.27 -10.91
C LEU A 50 -3.11 -7.79 -12.27
N ARG A 51 -3.03 -8.66 -13.27
CA ARG A 51 -3.65 -8.47 -14.58
C ARG A 51 -4.33 -9.77 -15.02
N TYR A 52 -5.43 -9.66 -15.72
CA TYR A 52 -6.04 -10.80 -16.39
C TYR A 52 -5.46 -10.97 -17.81
N VAL A 53 -5.07 -12.21 -18.13
CA VAL A 53 -4.69 -12.63 -19.48
C VAL A 53 -5.75 -13.63 -19.96
N GLY A 54 -6.66 -13.18 -20.80
CA GLY A 54 -7.94 -13.84 -20.98
C GLY A 54 -8.73 -13.84 -19.66
N ASN A 55 -9.19 -14.99 -19.20
CA ASN A 55 -9.90 -15.13 -17.92
C ASN A 55 -8.99 -15.61 -16.77
N VAL A 56 -7.67 -15.71 -16.99
CA VAL A 56 -6.73 -16.23 -15.99
C VAL A 56 -6.03 -15.07 -15.29
N PRO A 57 -6.11 -14.97 -13.94
CA PRO A 57 -5.41 -13.95 -13.19
C PRO A 57 -3.90 -14.22 -13.20
N TYR A 58 -3.14 -13.25 -13.62
CA TYR A 58 -1.68 -13.27 -13.58
C TYR A 58 -1.15 -12.22 -12.60
N VAL A 59 -0.38 -12.68 -11.61
CA VAL A 59 0.19 -11.82 -10.58
C VAL A 59 1.69 -11.66 -10.80
N TYR A 60 2.12 -10.41 -10.94
CA TYR A 60 3.53 -10.04 -10.96
C TYR A 60 3.99 -9.75 -9.53
N PRO A 61 4.82 -10.61 -8.93
CA PRO A 61 5.52 -10.26 -7.71
C PRO A 61 6.56 -9.17 -8.02
N THR A 62 6.69 -8.21 -7.13
CA THR A 62 7.69 -7.15 -7.27
C THR A 62 8.47 -6.97 -5.98
N GLU A 63 9.63 -6.36 -6.08
CA GLU A 63 10.46 -5.94 -4.96
C GLU A 63 10.49 -4.41 -4.84
N LEU A 64 9.32 -3.77 -5.01
CA LEU A 64 9.19 -2.31 -4.96
C LEU A 64 9.75 -1.73 -3.65
N GLY A 65 9.58 -2.43 -2.52
CA GLY A 65 10.12 -2.03 -1.23
C GLY A 65 11.64 -1.76 -1.27
N ASN A 66 12.35 -2.41 -2.18
CA ASN A 66 13.80 -2.25 -2.39
C ASN A 66 14.16 -1.19 -3.44
N ALA A 67 13.19 -0.44 -3.98
CA ALA A 67 13.45 0.65 -4.91
C ALA A 67 14.09 1.85 -4.19
N ARG A 68 14.98 2.57 -4.91
CA ARG A 68 15.72 3.74 -4.40
C ARG A 68 15.21 5.07 -4.94
N SER A 69 14.20 5.04 -5.82
CA SER A 69 13.83 6.18 -6.68
C SER A 69 13.24 7.38 -5.94
N TYR A 70 12.82 7.22 -4.68
CA TYR A 70 12.11 8.26 -3.93
C TYR A 70 12.88 8.79 -2.72
N ASN A 71 14.12 8.35 -2.51
CA ASN A 71 14.84 8.58 -1.26
C ASN A 71 14.98 10.06 -0.88
N ASP A 72 15.44 10.91 -1.81
CA ASP A 72 15.63 12.35 -1.53
C ASP A 72 14.31 13.03 -1.15
N HIS A 73 13.23 12.71 -1.88
CA HIS A 73 11.92 13.25 -1.58
C HIS A 73 11.40 12.79 -0.22
N LEU A 74 11.58 11.51 0.12
CA LEU A 74 11.14 10.94 1.39
C LEU A 74 11.98 11.44 2.56
N SER A 75 13.31 11.54 2.40
CA SER A 75 14.17 12.11 3.43
C SER A 75 13.76 13.54 3.77
N ASN A 76 13.48 14.37 2.76
CA ASN A 76 12.99 15.72 2.97
C ASN A 76 11.61 15.74 3.65
N LEU A 77 10.68 14.88 3.23
CA LEU A 77 9.33 14.81 3.80
C LEU A 77 9.33 14.42 5.28
N PHE A 78 10.19 13.49 5.66
CA PHE A 78 10.35 13.05 7.04
C PHE A 78 11.40 13.86 7.82
N GLU A 79 12.05 14.86 7.18
CA GLU A 79 13.11 15.68 7.77
C GLU A 79 14.23 14.80 8.35
N ILE A 80 14.75 13.86 7.55
CA ILE A 80 15.85 12.99 7.91
C ILE A 80 17.16 13.64 7.44
N ASP A 81 18.02 14.01 8.38
CA ASP A 81 19.32 14.62 8.09
C ASP A 81 20.36 13.57 7.73
N ASN A 82 20.38 12.45 8.44
CA ASN A 82 21.31 11.34 8.19
C ASN A 82 20.64 10.23 7.37
N CYS A 83 20.83 10.29 6.05
CA CYS A 83 20.22 9.35 5.11
C CYS A 83 20.98 8.02 4.96
N GLU A 84 22.13 7.82 5.63
CA GLU A 84 22.96 6.60 5.47
C GLU A 84 22.20 5.30 5.73
N ASN A 85 21.24 5.35 6.63
CA ASN A 85 20.41 4.23 7.01
C ASN A 85 19.10 4.13 6.19
N PHE A 86 18.74 5.12 5.40
CA PHE A 86 17.48 5.21 4.64
C PHE A 86 17.74 5.05 3.15
N ILE A 87 17.94 3.80 2.70
CA ILE A 87 18.46 3.49 1.36
C ILE A 87 17.35 3.10 0.39
N VAL A 88 16.30 2.44 0.86
CA VAL A 88 15.23 1.87 0.05
C VAL A 88 13.85 2.33 0.52
N LEU A 89 12.85 2.18 -0.34
CA LEU A 89 11.50 2.65 -0.09
C LEU A 89 10.88 2.06 1.19
N GLU A 90 11.16 0.81 1.52
CA GLU A 90 10.64 0.19 2.76
C GLU A 90 11.30 0.74 4.04
N ASP A 91 12.43 1.45 3.95
CA ASP A 91 13.01 2.17 5.09
C ASP A 91 12.13 3.36 5.54
N TYR A 92 11.19 3.77 4.72
CA TYR A 92 10.20 4.82 5.02
C TYR A 92 8.78 4.27 5.11
N LEU A 93 8.36 3.45 4.15
CA LEU A 93 6.98 3.00 3.98
C LEU A 93 6.74 1.57 4.48
N SER A 94 7.17 1.30 5.70
CA SER A 94 6.89 0.05 6.41
C SER A 94 6.76 0.28 7.91
N GLY A 95 6.28 -0.70 8.65
CA GLY A 95 6.31 -0.66 10.12
C GLY A 95 7.73 -0.55 10.67
N THR A 96 8.69 -1.25 10.05
CA THR A 96 10.12 -1.09 10.39
C THR A 96 10.61 0.32 10.07
N GLY A 97 10.17 0.91 8.96
CA GLY A 97 10.49 2.28 8.59
C GLY A 97 9.97 3.31 9.59
N ILE A 98 8.71 3.18 10.02
CA ILE A 98 8.12 4.04 11.06
C ILE A 98 8.97 4.02 12.34
N LYS A 99 9.35 2.83 12.82
CA LYS A 99 10.24 2.69 14.01
C LYS A 99 11.58 3.37 13.79
N LYS A 100 12.17 3.18 12.63
CA LYS A 100 13.47 3.71 12.25
C LYS A 100 13.48 5.23 12.22
N ILE A 101 12.44 5.84 11.61
CA ILE A 101 12.26 7.28 11.57
C ILE A 101 12.07 7.83 12.99
N TYR A 102 11.23 7.17 13.80
CA TYR A 102 10.98 7.60 15.17
C TYR A 102 12.26 7.55 16.01
N ALA A 103 13.04 6.47 15.90
CA ALA A 103 14.31 6.31 16.61
C ALA A 103 15.36 7.36 16.17
N GLU A 104 15.46 7.64 14.87
CA GLU A 104 16.37 8.66 14.32
C GLU A 104 16.07 10.06 14.87
N LYS A 105 14.76 10.42 14.98
CA LYS A 105 14.34 11.75 15.43
C LYS A 105 14.31 11.92 16.95
N SER A 106 14.02 10.87 17.72
CA SER A 106 13.83 10.96 19.17
C SER A 106 14.94 10.33 20.00
N GLY A 107 15.76 9.48 19.38
CA GLY A 107 16.72 8.63 20.10
C GLY A 107 16.07 7.47 20.88
N GLN A 108 14.75 7.29 20.80
CA GLN A 108 14.00 6.26 21.52
C GLN A 108 13.63 5.10 20.59
N ASN A 109 13.70 3.88 21.14
CA ASN A 109 13.34 2.66 20.41
C ASN A 109 11.95 2.17 20.85
N LEU A 110 10.89 2.65 20.17
CA LEU A 110 9.53 2.17 20.33
C LEU A 110 9.17 1.12 19.26
N THR A 111 8.21 0.27 19.58
CA THR A 111 7.58 -0.63 18.60
C THR A 111 6.67 0.16 17.65
N THR A 112 6.36 -0.40 16.49
CA THR A 112 5.39 0.22 15.56
C THR A 112 4.03 0.39 16.21
N GLU A 113 3.61 -0.56 17.02
CA GLU A 113 2.34 -0.55 17.73
C GLU A 113 2.28 0.59 18.76
N GLU A 114 3.36 0.82 19.53
CA GLU A 114 3.46 1.93 20.47
C GLU A 114 3.40 3.28 19.76
N ILE A 115 4.15 3.46 18.67
CA ILE A 115 4.15 4.70 17.87
C ILE A 115 2.75 4.96 17.29
N VAL A 116 2.12 3.94 16.71
CA VAL A 116 0.77 4.04 16.13
C VAL A 116 -0.28 4.35 17.20
N SER A 117 -0.16 3.77 18.38
CA SER A 117 -1.04 4.06 19.52
C SER A 117 -0.86 5.49 20.04
N GLY A 118 0.35 6.03 19.94
CA GLY A 118 0.68 7.41 20.33
C GLY A 118 0.15 8.50 19.38
N TYR A 119 -0.53 8.15 18.28
CA TYR A 119 -0.95 9.12 17.25
C TYR A 119 -1.68 10.36 17.77
N LEU A 120 -2.45 10.25 18.83
CA LEU A 120 -3.22 11.36 19.40
C LEU A 120 -2.44 12.17 20.44
N ASP A 121 -1.48 11.57 21.13
CA ASP A 121 -0.85 12.11 22.33
C ASP A 121 0.65 12.44 22.12
N ASP A 122 1.26 11.98 21.03
CA ASP A 122 2.67 12.19 20.70
C ASP A 122 2.78 12.93 19.36
N ASP A 123 3.25 14.16 19.42
CA ASP A 123 3.40 15.03 18.22
C ASP A 123 4.37 14.44 17.19
N LEU A 124 5.42 13.71 17.61
CA LEU A 124 6.35 13.05 16.70
C LEU A 124 5.70 11.86 16.02
N ALA A 125 4.98 11.03 16.76
CA ALA A 125 4.22 9.91 16.18
C ALA A 125 3.21 10.42 15.17
N LYS A 126 2.48 11.48 15.50
CA LYS A 126 1.52 12.13 14.61
C LYS A 126 2.19 12.69 13.34
N PHE A 127 3.32 13.37 13.48
CA PHE A 127 4.12 13.87 12.34
C PHE A 127 4.51 12.72 11.41
N ILE A 128 5.08 11.64 11.96
CA ILE A 128 5.55 10.48 11.17
C ILE A 128 4.37 9.81 10.45
N LEU A 129 3.27 9.55 11.14
CA LEU A 129 2.14 8.84 10.55
C LEU A 129 1.37 9.68 9.52
N ASN A 130 1.30 11.01 9.70
CA ASN A 130 0.75 11.89 8.68
C ASN A 130 1.62 11.91 7.42
N ASN A 131 2.95 12.04 7.57
CA ASN A 131 3.88 12.03 6.45
C ASN A 131 3.96 10.66 5.77
N PHE A 132 3.76 9.57 6.53
CA PHE A 132 3.60 8.22 5.96
C PHE A 132 2.43 8.17 4.96
N VAL A 133 1.28 8.74 5.30
CA VAL A 133 0.12 8.78 4.42
C VAL A 133 0.35 9.68 3.20
N VAL A 134 1.03 10.82 3.38
CA VAL A 134 1.42 11.71 2.27
C VAL A 134 2.36 10.98 1.31
N ALA A 135 3.42 10.36 1.82
CA ALA A 135 4.37 9.58 1.02
C ALA A 135 3.69 8.45 0.28
N LEU A 136 2.83 7.72 0.98
CA LEU A 136 2.06 6.61 0.40
C LEU A 136 1.17 7.12 -0.75
N ASN A 137 0.46 8.23 -0.57
CA ASN A 137 -0.36 8.83 -1.62
C ASN A 137 0.43 9.17 -2.88
N ASN A 138 1.60 9.79 -2.73
CA ASN A 138 2.43 10.21 -3.87
C ASN A 138 2.90 9.00 -4.68
N ILE A 139 3.39 7.96 -3.99
CA ILE A 139 3.84 6.73 -4.64
C ILE A 139 2.67 5.97 -5.29
N LEU A 140 1.50 5.97 -4.65
CA LEU A 140 0.31 5.36 -5.24
C LEU A 140 -0.14 6.06 -6.52
N GLN A 141 -0.03 7.40 -6.61
CA GLN A 141 -0.33 8.14 -7.84
C GLN A 141 0.60 7.70 -8.97
N ASP A 142 1.91 7.63 -8.71
CA ASP A 142 2.91 7.21 -9.69
C ASP A 142 2.68 5.78 -10.16
N LEU A 143 2.43 4.86 -9.23
CA LEU A 143 2.15 3.46 -9.55
C LEU A 143 0.81 3.29 -10.30
N ALA A 144 -0.21 4.05 -9.90
CA ALA A 144 -1.52 4.03 -10.54
C ALA A 144 -1.44 4.46 -12.00
N LEU A 145 -0.66 5.49 -12.31
CA LEU A 145 -0.41 5.96 -13.67
C LEU A 145 0.51 5.01 -14.43
N THR A 146 1.59 4.52 -13.81
CA THR A 146 2.55 3.59 -14.43
C THR A 146 1.87 2.31 -14.92
N PHE A 147 0.96 1.76 -14.12
CA PHE A 147 0.29 0.50 -14.42
C PHE A 147 -1.12 0.67 -14.99
N ASN A 148 -1.60 1.92 -15.14
CA ASN A 148 -2.98 2.22 -15.54
C ASN A 148 -4.00 1.42 -14.72
N ALA A 149 -3.96 1.57 -13.39
CA ALA A 149 -4.58 0.68 -12.40
C ALA A 149 -6.10 0.84 -12.30
N LYS A 150 -6.83 0.79 -13.41
CA LYS A 150 -8.30 0.94 -13.47
C LYS A 150 -9.08 -0.17 -12.77
N GLY A 151 -8.43 -1.30 -12.47
CA GLY A 151 -9.00 -2.35 -11.64
C GLY A 151 -9.00 -2.03 -10.14
N GLY A 152 -8.40 -0.90 -9.76
CA GLY A 152 -8.34 -0.42 -8.38
C GLY A 152 -7.04 -0.73 -7.64
N ILE A 153 -6.89 -0.06 -6.51
CA ILE A 153 -5.77 -0.25 -5.58
C ILE A 153 -6.31 -0.87 -4.30
N PHE A 154 -5.57 -1.81 -3.74
CA PHE A 154 -5.98 -2.56 -2.56
C PHE A 154 -4.89 -2.53 -1.50
N PHE A 155 -5.21 -1.94 -0.35
CA PHE A 155 -4.39 -2.03 0.83
C PHE A 155 -4.58 -3.37 1.54
N ALA A 156 -3.50 -3.93 2.06
CA ALA A 156 -3.51 -5.14 2.86
C ALA A 156 -2.61 -4.98 4.10
N GLY A 157 -2.92 -5.74 5.15
CA GLY A 157 -2.10 -5.80 6.37
C GLY A 157 -2.69 -5.02 7.55
N SER A 158 -2.22 -5.36 8.76
CA SER A 158 -2.71 -4.79 10.03
C SER A 158 -2.39 -3.30 10.15
N LEU A 159 -1.19 -2.89 9.77
CA LEU A 159 -0.78 -1.48 9.82
C LEU A 159 -1.75 -0.58 9.02
N MET A 160 -2.11 -0.98 7.80
CA MET A 160 -3.05 -0.21 7.00
C MET A 160 -4.47 -0.23 7.57
N ARG A 161 -4.90 -1.30 8.23
CA ARG A 161 -6.18 -1.31 8.95
C ARG A 161 -6.19 -0.24 10.05
N THR A 162 -5.15 -0.18 10.87
CA THR A 162 -5.05 0.84 11.93
C THR A 162 -4.95 2.26 11.36
N ILE A 163 -4.09 2.50 10.35
CA ILE A 163 -3.96 3.82 9.71
C ILE A 163 -5.29 4.26 9.06
N SER A 164 -6.09 3.33 8.54
CA SER A 164 -7.37 3.63 7.92
C SER A 164 -8.43 4.18 8.88
N GLU A 165 -8.22 4.07 10.18
CA GLU A 165 -9.07 4.65 11.23
C GLU A 165 -8.58 6.04 11.69
N MET A 166 -7.39 6.47 11.26
CA MET A 166 -6.84 7.78 11.59
C MET A 166 -7.37 8.86 10.66
N ASN A 167 -7.43 10.10 11.15
CA ASN A 167 -7.83 11.25 10.33
C ASN A 167 -6.91 11.50 9.15
N SER A 168 -5.63 11.14 9.25
CA SER A 168 -4.63 11.29 8.18
C SER A 168 -5.02 10.57 6.89
N ILE A 169 -5.78 9.48 6.94
CA ILE A 169 -6.21 8.74 5.74
C ILE A 169 -7.08 9.59 4.80
N ASN A 170 -7.71 10.65 5.31
CA ASN A 170 -8.52 11.56 4.51
C ASN A 170 -7.67 12.29 3.46
N TYR A 171 -6.37 12.46 3.71
CA TYR A 171 -5.44 13.02 2.74
C TYR A 171 -5.49 12.28 1.40
N ILE A 172 -5.54 10.94 1.42
CA ILE A 172 -5.66 10.14 0.19
C ILE A 172 -6.97 10.45 -0.55
N LYS A 173 -8.09 10.63 0.17
CA LYS A 173 -9.39 10.94 -0.44
C LYS A 173 -9.38 12.30 -1.15
N GLU A 174 -8.66 13.25 -0.59
CA GLU A 174 -8.64 14.65 -1.03
C GLU A 174 -7.58 14.91 -2.11
N GLU A 175 -6.41 14.27 -1.98
CA GLU A 175 -5.23 14.59 -2.78
C GLU A 175 -4.94 13.60 -3.91
N PHE A 176 -5.39 12.34 -3.80
CA PHE A 176 -5.04 11.30 -4.79
C PHE A 176 -5.43 11.66 -6.23
N ASN A 177 -6.49 12.43 -6.42
CA ASN A 177 -6.95 12.83 -7.75
C ASN A 177 -6.21 14.06 -8.30
N LYS A 178 -5.42 14.76 -7.48
CA LYS A 178 -4.76 16.00 -7.88
C LYS A 178 -3.47 15.68 -8.64
N HIS A 179 -3.39 16.20 -9.84
CA HIS A 179 -2.19 16.09 -10.70
C HIS A 179 -2.08 17.35 -11.55
N SER A 180 -0.86 17.75 -11.91
CA SER A 180 -0.60 18.92 -12.75
C SER A 180 -1.27 18.80 -14.14
N SER A 181 -1.33 17.60 -14.69
CA SER A 181 -2.04 17.30 -15.93
C SER A 181 -3.50 16.93 -15.65
N LYS A 182 -4.44 17.65 -16.28
CA LYS A 182 -5.88 17.36 -16.21
C LYS A 182 -6.24 15.97 -16.72
N ALA A 183 -5.53 15.47 -17.74
CA ALA A 183 -5.74 14.13 -18.26
C ALA A 183 -5.40 13.06 -17.21
N HIS A 184 -4.27 13.20 -16.51
CA HIS A 184 -3.86 12.29 -15.45
C HIS A 184 -4.79 12.40 -14.22
N SER A 185 -5.21 13.61 -13.82
CA SER A 185 -6.23 13.78 -12.78
C SER A 185 -7.52 13.01 -13.10
N ASN A 186 -7.98 13.01 -14.35
CA ASN A 186 -9.17 12.27 -14.75
C ASN A 186 -8.96 10.75 -14.62
N ILE A 187 -7.76 10.23 -14.99
CA ILE A 187 -7.44 8.81 -14.81
C ILE A 187 -7.46 8.44 -13.31
N LEU A 188 -6.78 9.23 -12.47
CA LEU A 188 -6.70 8.99 -11.03
C LEU A 188 -8.07 9.07 -10.35
N LYS A 189 -8.95 9.95 -10.82
CA LYS A 189 -10.31 10.09 -10.30
C LYS A 189 -11.13 8.80 -10.45
N ASP A 190 -10.94 8.06 -11.53
CA ASP A 190 -11.65 6.81 -11.79
C ASP A 190 -11.09 5.62 -11.02
N ILE A 191 -9.88 5.70 -10.46
CA ILE A 191 -9.26 4.61 -9.71
C ILE A 191 -9.81 4.57 -8.29
N SER A 192 -10.39 3.43 -7.88
CA SER A 192 -10.82 3.18 -6.50
C SER A 192 -9.66 2.74 -5.62
N ILE A 193 -9.68 3.12 -4.35
CA ILE A 193 -8.73 2.66 -3.33
C ILE A 193 -9.52 1.97 -2.22
N ASN A 194 -9.17 0.73 -1.94
CA ASN A 194 -9.88 -0.15 -1.03
C ASN A 194 -8.92 -0.75 0.00
N LEU A 195 -9.41 -1.01 1.18
CA LEU A 195 -8.71 -1.75 2.22
C LEU A 195 -9.32 -3.15 2.35
N ILE A 196 -8.51 -4.17 2.38
CA ILE A 196 -8.93 -5.53 2.61
C ILE A 196 -9.06 -5.76 4.12
N ASN A 197 -10.30 -5.93 4.59
CA ASN A 197 -10.62 -6.15 6.00
C ASN A 197 -10.44 -7.60 6.45
N LYS A 198 -10.43 -8.55 5.50
CA LYS A 198 -10.35 -9.98 5.79
C LYS A 198 -9.00 -10.37 6.37
N GLU A 199 -9.00 -11.00 7.54
CA GLU A 199 -7.80 -11.57 8.13
C GLU A 199 -7.34 -12.83 7.36
N HIS A 200 -6.07 -13.23 7.57
CA HIS A 200 -5.47 -14.41 6.94
C HIS A 200 -5.58 -14.46 5.40
N THR A 201 -5.67 -13.29 4.78
CA THR A 201 -5.78 -13.13 3.34
C THR A 201 -4.77 -13.97 2.53
N PRO A 202 -3.49 -14.20 2.90
CA PRO A 202 -2.58 -15.09 2.18
C PRO A 202 -3.04 -16.56 2.08
N LEU A 203 -3.67 -17.13 3.12
CA LEU A 203 -4.13 -18.51 3.12
C LEU A 203 -5.24 -18.78 2.08
N TYR A 204 -6.21 -17.88 1.95
CA TYR A 204 -7.27 -18.02 0.96
C TYR A 204 -6.76 -17.84 -0.49
N GLY A 205 -5.68 -17.06 -0.78
CA GLY A 205 -5.06 -16.95 -2.08
C GLY A 205 -4.42 -18.24 -2.54
N ASN A 206 -3.72 -18.91 -1.65
CA ASN A 206 -3.10 -20.19 -1.93
C ASN A 206 -4.16 -21.26 -2.23
N LEU A 207 -5.25 -21.30 -1.48
CA LEU A 207 -6.38 -22.19 -1.75
C LEU A 207 -7.00 -21.94 -3.13
N ASN A 208 -7.29 -20.67 -3.47
CA ASN A 208 -7.88 -20.31 -4.75
C ASN A 208 -6.94 -20.60 -5.93
N TYR A 209 -5.64 -20.32 -5.76
CA TYR A 209 -4.65 -20.65 -6.78
C TYR A 209 -4.56 -22.15 -7.06
N SER A 210 -4.63 -22.98 -6.03
CA SER A 210 -4.65 -24.44 -6.20
C SER A 210 -5.88 -24.94 -6.95
N VAL A 211 -7.04 -24.30 -6.74
CA VAL A 211 -8.29 -24.62 -7.45
C VAL A 211 -8.21 -24.18 -8.92
N ILE A 212 -7.78 -22.94 -9.18
CA ILE A 212 -7.66 -22.42 -10.55
C ILE A 212 -6.65 -23.26 -11.36
N ARG A 213 -5.53 -23.63 -10.75
CA ARG A 213 -4.53 -24.47 -11.43
C ARG A 213 -5.07 -25.83 -11.82
N ARG A 214 -5.86 -26.49 -10.95
CA ARG A 214 -6.50 -27.78 -11.24
C ARG A 214 -7.57 -27.72 -12.33
N LEU A 215 -8.15 -26.55 -12.59
CA LEU A 215 -9.15 -26.37 -13.64
C LEU A 215 -8.51 -26.14 -15.03
N HIS A 216 -7.19 -25.90 -15.07
CA HIS A 216 -6.42 -25.64 -16.30
C HIS A 216 -5.36 -26.71 -16.60
N GLU A 217 -5.20 -27.73 -15.73
CA GLU A 217 -4.51 -29.01 -15.97
C GLU A 217 -5.52 -30.06 -16.47
#